data_3bf3b56d345aaee5a1c895b601f2c6b4
#
_entry.id   3bf3b56d345aaee5a1c895b601f2c6b4
#
_cell.length_a   1.000
_cell.length_b   1.000
_cell.length_c   1.000
_cell.angle_alpha   90.00
_cell.angle_beta   90.00
_cell.angle_gamma   90.00
#
_symmetry.space_group_name_H-M   'P 1'
#
loop_
_entity.id
_entity.type
_entity.pdbx_description
1 polymer ?
#
loop_
_entity_poly.entity_id
_entity_poly.type
_entity_poly.pdbx_seq_one_letter_code
_entity_poly.pdbx_strand_id
1 'polypeptide(L)'
;SLFSKANQPNLMVKLSIDEIYKIIRPCGLAPQKSKAIFNLSEILILKHKGEVPSNFEDLEALPGVGHKTASVVMSQGFGYPAFPVDTHIHRLAQRWGLTNGKNVTQTEKDLKRLFPKSLWNKLHLQIIFYGREFCTARGCNGTICEICKTCYPKRVKPVKTKK
;
A
#
# COMPACT_ATOMS: atom_id res chain seq x y z
N SER A 1 -20.00 6.88 -5.16
CA SER A 1 -18.79 6.63 -4.37
C SER A 1 -18.85 7.37 -3.02
N LEU A 2 -18.00 7.03 -2.04
CA LEU A 2 -17.98 7.73 -0.75
C LEU A 2 -17.62 9.21 -0.93
N PHE A 3 -16.60 9.51 -1.72
CA PHE A 3 -16.13 10.89 -1.93
C PHE A 3 -17.12 11.78 -2.69
N SER A 4 -18.08 11.24 -3.44
CA SER A 4 -19.14 12.06 -4.01
C SER A 4 -20.16 12.56 -2.98
N LYS A 5 -20.19 11.93 -1.79
CA LYS A 5 -21.03 12.36 -0.66
C LYS A 5 -20.26 13.18 0.36
N ALA A 6 -19.01 12.79 0.64
CA ALA A 6 -18.18 13.43 1.64
C ALA A 6 -16.70 13.33 1.22
N ASN A 7 -16.15 14.41 0.69
CA ASN A 7 -14.76 14.51 0.21
C ASN A 7 -13.84 15.30 1.15
N GLN A 8 -14.34 15.68 2.31
CA GLN A 8 -13.62 16.41 3.36
C GLN A 8 -13.93 15.82 4.73
N PRO A 9 -13.02 15.92 5.71
CA PRO A 9 -13.28 15.41 7.06
C PRO A 9 -14.57 15.96 7.69
N ASN A 10 -14.84 17.26 7.55
CA ASN A 10 -16.05 17.90 8.07
C ASN A 10 -17.35 17.37 7.47
N LEU A 11 -17.32 16.86 6.25
CA LEU A 11 -18.47 16.22 5.62
C LEU A 11 -18.54 14.73 6.00
N MET A 12 -17.39 14.10 6.16
CA MET A 12 -17.31 12.67 6.49
C MET A 12 -17.90 12.37 7.88
N VAL A 13 -17.67 13.22 8.87
CA VAL A 13 -18.21 13.05 10.23
C VAL A 13 -19.72 13.33 10.32
N LYS A 14 -20.33 13.89 9.28
CA LYS A 14 -21.80 14.02 9.19
C LYS A 14 -22.49 12.73 8.77
N LEU A 15 -21.74 11.77 8.21
CA LEU A 15 -22.23 10.43 7.88
C LEU A 15 -22.06 9.54 9.12
N SER A 16 -23.05 8.69 9.37
CA SER A 16 -22.91 7.63 10.37
C SER A 16 -21.91 6.56 9.88
N ILE A 17 -21.32 5.82 10.80
CA ILE A 17 -20.46 4.66 10.48
C ILE A 17 -21.19 3.65 9.60
N ASP A 18 -22.49 3.45 9.82
CA ASP A 18 -23.32 2.55 9.02
C ASP A 18 -23.54 3.05 7.58
N GLU A 19 -23.69 4.34 7.37
CA GLU A 19 -23.78 4.92 6.02
C GLU A 19 -22.46 4.76 5.28
N ILE A 20 -21.32 5.05 5.94
CA ILE A 20 -20.00 4.81 5.36
C ILE A 20 -19.84 3.32 5.02
N TYR A 21 -20.19 2.42 5.94
CA TYR A 21 -20.13 0.98 5.73
C TYR A 21 -20.95 0.52 4.52
N LYS A 22 -22.20 0.97 4.40
CA LYS A 22 -23.07 0.62 3.25
C LYS A 22 -22.43 1.01 1.90
N ILE A 23 -21.78 2.17 1.87
CA ILE A 23 -21.13 2.68 0.65
C ILE A 23 -19.88 1.86 0.30
N ILE A 24 -19.03 1.53 1.30
CA ILE A 24 -17.77 0.82 1.07
C ILE A 24 -17.89 -0.70 1.21
N ARG A 25 -19.08 -1.24 1.39
CA ARG A 25 -19.34 -2.69 1.56
C ARG A 25 -18.63 -3.59 0.55
N PRO A 26 -18.49 -3.22 -0.75
CA PRO A 26 -17.73 -4.04 -1.70
C PRO A 26 -16.22 -4.11 -1.40
N CYS A 27 -15.69 -3.24 -0.54
CA CYS A 27 -14.27 -3.26 -0.17
C CYS A 27 -14.01 -4.32 0.90
N GLY A 28 -12.89 -5.03 0.80
CA GLY A 28 -12.44 -5.93 1.88
C GLY A 28 -12.27 -5.17 3.20
N LEU A 29 -12.63 -5.81 4.32
CA LEU A 29 -12.56 -5.23 5.68
C LEU A 29 -13.44 -3.97 5.87
N ALA A 30 -14.58 -3.90 5.17
CA ALA A 30 -15.47 -2.74 5.23
C ALA A 30 -15.91 -2.35 6.65
N PRO A 31 -16.23 -3.28 7.59
CA PRO A 31 -16.59 -2.91 8.95
C PRO A 31 -15.49 -2.17 9.71
N GLN A 32 -14.24 -2.62 9.59
CA GLN A 32 -13.10 -1.97 10.23
C GLN A 32 -12.77 -0.63 9.55
N LYS A 33 -12.83 -0.60 8.22
CA LYS A 33 -12.57 0.61 7.44
C LYS A 33 -13.58 1.70 7.69
N SER A 34 -14.87 1.41 7.80
CA SER A 34 -15.88 2.43 8.08
C SER A 34 -15.66 3.13 9.42
N LYS A 35 -15.35 2.35 10.46
CA LYS A 35 -14.98 2.91 11.78
C LYS A 35 -13.69 3.75 11.69
N ALA A 36 -12.67 3.23 11.01
CA ALA A 36 -11.40 3.93 10.86
C ALA A 36 -11.58 5.25 10.08
N ILE A 37 -12.34 5.26 8.98
CA ILE A 37 -12.61 6.47 8.19
C ILE A 37 -13.33 7.53 9.04
N PHE A 38 -14.35 7.14 9.80
CA PHE A 38 -15.05 8.06 10.68
C PHE A 38 -14.12 8.65 11.74
N ASN A 39 -13.46 7.79 12.53
CA ASN A 39 -12.62 8.22 13.65
C ASN A 39 -11.38 9.04 13.18
N LEU A 40 -10.74 8.66 12.07
CA LEU A 40 -9.62 9.45 11.54
C LEU A 40 -10.09 10.84 11.10
N SER A 41 -11.31 10.96 10.57
CA SER A 41 -11.87 12.25 10.16
C SER A 41 -12.12 13.17 11.37
N GLU A 42 -12.60 12.61 12.49
CA GLU A 42 -12.71 13.36 13.74
C GLU A 42 -11.35 13.85 14.25
N ILE A 43 -10.33 12.96 14.23
CA ILE A 43 -8.98 13.33 14.67
C ILE A 43 -8.37 14.39 13.77
N LEU A 44 -8.55 14.29 12.45
CA LEU A 44 -8.09 15.31 11.51
C LEU A 44 -8.70 16.69 11.85
N ILE A 45 -9.99 16.75 12.15
CA ILE A 45 -10.66 18.00 12.52
C ILE A 45 -10.10 18.52 13.85
N LEU A 46 -10.04 17.67 14.88
CA LEU A 46 -9.71 18.08 16.25
C LEU A 46 -8.23 18.45 16.41
N LYS A 47 -7.32 17.68 15.81
CA LYS A 47 -5.88 17.81 16.02
C LYS A 47 -5.14 18.45 14.86
N HIS A 48 -5.64 18.33 13.64
CA HIS A 48 -4.95 18.73 12.42
C HIS A 48 -5.73 19.78 11.60
N LYS A 49 -6.73 20.46 12.20
CA LYS A 49 -7.53 21.54 11.57
C LYS A 49 -8.22 21.10 10.27
N GLY A 50 -8.51 19.82 10.11
CA GLY A 50 -9.10 19.22 8.92
C GLY A 50 -8.11 18.87 7.80
N GLU A 51 -6.82 19.11 8.02
CA GLU A 51 -5.76 18.83 7.05
C GLU A 51 -5.11 17.46 7.29
N VAL A 52 -4.55 16.87 6.24
CA VAL A 52 -3.79 15.62 6.33
C VAL A 52 -2.36 15.94 6.80
N PRO A 53 -1.87 15.36 7.90
CA PRO A 53 -0.51 15.64 8.38
C PRO A 53 0.54 15.14 7.38
N SER A 54 1.65 15.89 7.26
CA SER A 54 2.74 15.62 6.32
C SER A 54 3.97 14.98 6.98
N ASN A 55 3.76 14.18 8.02
CA ASN A 55 4.80 13.41 8.69
C ASN A 55 4.32 11.99 9.05
N PHE A 56 5.25 11.05 9.23
CA PHE A 56 4.92 9.66 9.50
C PHE A 56 4.29 9.45 10.87
N GLU A 57 4.77 10.14 11.89
CA GLU A 57 4.31 9.98 13.28
C GLU A 57 2.82 10.28 13.41
N ASP A 58 2.39 11.44 12.94
CA ASP A 58 0.98 11.84 12.98
C ASP A 58 0.11 10.98 12.07
N LEU A 59 0.62 10.59 10.88
CA LEU A 59 -0.12 9.71 9.98
C LEU A 59 -0.34 8.33 10.58
N GLU A 60 0.68 7.73 11.17
CA GLU A 60 0.60 6.38 11.77
C GLU A 60 -0.21 6.36 13.08
N ALA A 61 -0.37 7.52 13.73
CA ALA A 61 -1.27 7.68 14.87
C ALA A 61 -2.77 7.68 14.49
N LEU A 62 -3.10 7.86 13.20
CA LEU A 62 -4.49 7.86 12.74
C LEU A 62 -5.06 6.43 12.67
N PRO A 63 -6.33 6.23 13.09
CA PRO A 63 -6.99 4.93 13.01
C PRO A 63 -7.00 4.35 11.59
N GLY A 64 -6.53 3.10 11.44
CA GLY A 64 -6.48 2.40 10.16
C GLY A 64 -5.32 2.82 9.24
N VAL A 65 -4.44 3.70 9.70
CA VAL A 65 -3.23 4.11 8.98
C VAL A 65 -2.02 3.41 9.59
N GLY A 66 -1.53 2.39 8.92
CA GLY A 66 -0.24 1.78 9.26
C GLY A 66 0.88 2.31 8.37
N HIS A 67 2.12 1.87 8.63
CA HIS A 67 3.33 2.32 7.92
C HIS A 67 3.20 2.32 6.40
N LYS A 68 2.60 1.28 5.82
CA LYS A 68 2.37 1.21 4.36
C LYS A 68 1.44 2.32 3.87
N THR A 69 0.35 2.60 4.58
CA THR A 69 -0.61 3.65 4.20
C THR A 69 0.02 5.03 4.37
N ALA A 70 0.70 5.28 5.48
CA ALA A 70 1.45 6.52 5.71
C ALA A 70 2.49 6.74 4.61
N SER A 71 3.26 5.71 4.24
CA SER A 71 4.23 5.78 3.13
C SER A 71 3.59 6.13 1.78
N VAL A 72 2.38 5.60 1.49
CA VAL A 72 1.65 5.96 0.27
C VAL A 72 1.20 7.42 0.31
N VAL A 73 0.65 7.89 1.43
CA VAL A 73 0.23 9.29 1.61
C VAL A 73 1.42 10.23 1.46
N MET A 74 2.53 9.93 2.13
CA MET A 74 3.75 10.72 2.03
C MET A 74 4.30 10.77 0.60
N SER A 75 4.30 9.64 -0.10
CA SER A 75 4.85 9.59 -1.47
C SER A 75 3.95 10.22 -2.51
N GLN A 76 2.64 9.97 -2.46
CA GLN A 76 1.70 10.41 -3.50
C GLN A 76 1.08 11.77 -3.18
N GLY A 77 0.86 12.08 -1.91
CA GLY A 77 0.28 13.34 -1.47
C GLY A 77 1.31 14.45 -1.29
N PHE A 78 2.47 14.12 -0.76
CA PHE A 78 3.49 15.10 -0.38
C PHE A 78 4.80 14.99 -1.18
N GLY A 79 4.89 14.07 -2.14
CA GLY A 79 6.10 13.88 -2.96
C GLY A 79 7.32 13.36 -2.18
N TYR A 80 7.15 12.95 -0.93
CA TYR A 80 8.24 12.42 -0.12
C TYR A 80 8.74 11.09 -0.68
N PRO A 81 10.05 10.88 -0.83
CA PRO A 81 10.58 9.63 -1.35
C PRO A 81 10.35 8.48 -0.35
N ALA A 82 9.37 7.63 -0.64
CA ALA A 82 9.05 6.44 0.12
C ALA A 82 8.91 5.22 -0.79
N PHE A 83 9.14 4.03 -0.23
CA PHE A 83 8.95 2.77 -0.94
C PHE A 83 7.91 1.92 -0.21
N PRO A 84 6.61 2.23 -0.34
CA PRO A 84 5.56 1.48 0.35
C PRO A 84 5.54 0.03 -0.13
N VAL A 85 5.78 -0.93 0.75
CA VAL A 85 5.76 -2.34 0.39
C VAL A 85 4.41 -2.96 0.76
N ASP A 86 3.68 -3.39 -0.26
CA ASP A 86 2.45 -4.17 -0.11
C ASP A 86 2.71 -5.67 -0.41
N THR A 87 1.65 -6.48 -0.35
CA THR A 87 1.74 -7.91 -0.65
C THR A 87 2.18 -8.21 -2.09
N HIS A 88 1.89 -7.33 -3.05
CA HIS A 88 2.38 -7.48 -4.43
C HIS A 88 3.88 -7.26 -4.50
N ILE A 89 4.37 -6.15 -3.98
CA ILE A 89 5.79 -5.82 -3.98
C ILE A 89 6.59 -6.86 -3.20
N HIS A 90 6.13 -7.23 -2.01
CA HIS A 90 6.79 -8.26 -1.20
C HIS A 90 6.92 -9.60 -1.94
N ARG A 91 5.85 -10.04 -2.60
CA ARG A 91 5.85 -11.25 -3.44
C ARG A 91 6.81 -11.15 -4.62
N LEU A 92 6.74 -10.05 -5.38
CA LEU A 92 7.57 -9.87 -6.56
C LEU A 92 9.05 -9.74 -6.21
N ALA A 93 9.37 -8.97 -5.19
CA ALA A 93 10.75 -8.82 -4.71
C ALA A 93 11.38 -10.17 -4.35
N GLN A 94 10.62 -11.09 -3.73
CA GLN A 94 11.08 -12.45 -3.47
C GLN A 94 11.25 -13.27 -4.77
N ARG A 95 10.29 -13.18 -5.70
CA ARG A 95 10.36 -13.88 -6.99
C ARG A 95 11.54 -13.44 -7.84
N TRP A 96 11.88 -12.16 -7.77
CA TRP A 96 12.98 -11.56 -8.53
C TRP A 96 14.33 -11.61 -7.80
N GLY A 97 14.35 -12.10 -6.54
CA GLY A 97 15.58 -12.23 -5.76
C GLY A 97 16.12 -10.90 -5.21
N LEU A 98 15.27 -9.89 -5.12
CA LEU A 98 15.62 -8.57 -4.57
C LEU A 98 15.60 -8.53 -3.04
N THR A 99 15.04 -9.55 -2.40
CA THR A 99 14.95 -9.71 -0.95
C THR A 99 14.95 -11.19 -0.54
N ASN A 100 15.37 -11.47 0.68
CA ASN A 100 15.26 -12.81 1.28
C ASN A 100 13.82 -13.13 1.75
N GLY A 101 12.90 -12.18 1.67
CA GLY A 101 11.50 -12.37 2.01
C GLY A 101 11.22 -12.62 3.49
N LYS A 102 12.12 -12.20 4.42
CA LYS A 102 11.93 -12.41 5.85
C LYS A 102 10.62 -11.78 6.34
N ASN A 103 10.37 -10.53 5.99
CA ASN A 103 9.14 -9.78 6.23
C ASN A 103 9.08 -8.54 5.33
N VAL A 104 7.97 -7.80 5.40
CA VAL A 104 7.73 -6.59 4.60
C VAL A 104 8.75 -5.49 4.92
N THR A 105 9.10 -5.30 6.19
CA THR A 105 10.09 -4.30 6.63
C THR A 105 11.48 -4.58 6.05
N GLN A 106 11.89 -5.86 6.03
CA GLN A 106 13.16 -6.24 5.40
C GLN A 106 13.13 -6.00 3.89
N THR A 107 12.01 -6.33 3.25
CA THR A 107 11.84 -6.07 1.81
C THR A 107 11.96 -4.58 1.49
N GLU A 108 11.35 -3.71 2.28
CA GLU A 108 11.47 -2.27 2.11
C GLU A 108 12.94 -1.80 2.23
N LYS A 109 13.66 -2.27 3.24
CA LYS A 109 15.09 -1.96 3.42
C LYS A 109 15.93 -2.43 2.24
N ASP A 110 15.68 -3.65 1.76
CA ASP A 110 16.42 -4.22 0.62
C ASP A 110 16.18 -3.42 -0.66
N LEU A 111 14.92 -3.09 -0.96
CA LEU A 111 14.55 -2.30 -2.15
C LEU A 111 15.12 -0.87 -2.08
N LYS A 112 15.05 -0.21 -0.91
CA LYS A 112 15.64 1.10 -0.70
C LYS A 112 17.17 1.11 -0.88
N ARG A 113 17.84 0.02 -0.54
CA ARG A 113 19.29 -0.14 -0.76
C ARG A 113 19.63 -0.38 -2.23
N LEU A 114 18.79 -1.12 -2.95
CA LEU A 114 19.04 -1.52 -4.34
C LEU A 114 18.73 -0.42 -5.36
N PHE A 115 17.79 0.46 -5.07
CA PHE A 115 17.32 1.47 -6.03
C PHE A 115 17.61 2.88 -5.54
N PRO A 116 17.96 3.81 -6.47
CA PRO A 116 18.14 5.22 -6.16
C PRO A 116 16.86 5.82 -5.55
N LYS A 117 17.01 6.69 -4.56
CA LYS A 117 15.91 7.34 -3.84
C LYS A 117 14.93 8.07 -4.79
N SER A 118 15.43 8.68 -5.85
CA SER A 118 14.63 9.36 -6.87
C SER A 118 13.67 8.46 -7.65
N LEU A 119 13.89 7.15 -7.65
CA LEU A 119 13.06 6.18 -8.37
C LEU A 119 12.02 5.49 -7.48
N TRP A 120 12.07 5.63 -6.16
CA TRP A 120 11.24 4.85 -5.24
C TRP A 120 9.75 5.00 -5.52
N ASN A 121 9.24 6.23 -5.64
CA ASN A 121 7.83 6.47 -5.89
C ASN A 121 7.36 5.90 -7.23
N LYS A 122 8.19 5.98 -8.27
CA LYS A 122 7.89 5.44 -9.59
C LYS A 122 7.91 3.91 -9.59
N LEU A 123 8.98 3.31 -9.06
CA LEU A 123 9.14 1.85 -9.02
C LEU A 123 8.06 1.17 -8.19
N HIS A 124 7.68 1.75 -7.05
CA HIS A 124 6.58 1.26 -6.23
C HIS A 124 5.32 1.04 -7.06
N LEU A 125 4.88 2.04 -7.83
CA LEU A 125 3.69 1.92 -8.68
C LEU A 125 3.89 0.90 -9.81
N GLN A 126 5.02 0.94 -10.51
CA GLN A 126 5.32 0.03 -11.61
C GLN A 126 5.31 -1.43 -11.16
N ILE A 127 5.91 -1.74 -10.00
CA ILE A 127 5.93 -3.11 -9.47
C ILE A 127 4.51 -3.56 -9.09
N ILE A 128 3.68 -2.71 -8.50
CA ILE A 128 2.29 -3.04 -8.19
C ILE A 128 1.50 -3.38 -9.45
N PHE A 129 1.56 -2.51 -10.48
CA PHE A 129 0.85 -2.74 -11.73
C PHE A 129 1.32 -4.01 -12.42
N TYR A 130 2.63 -4.21 -12.53
CA TYR A 130 3.19 -5.43 -13.08
C TYR A 130 2.75 -6.68 -12.31
N GLY A 131 2.68 -6.58 -10.98
CA GLY A 131 2.24 -7.66 -10.11
C GLY A 131 0.76 -8.02 -10.23
N ARG A 132 -0.06 -7.07 -10.64
CA ARG A 132 -1.50 -7.30 -10.89
C ARG A 132 -1.76 -7.90 -12.25
N GLU A 133 -1.01 -7.51 -13.25
CA GLU A 133 -1.26 -7.86 -14.64
C GLU A 133 -0.44 -9.09 -15.08
N PHE A 134 0.86 -9.08 -14.89
CA PHE A 134 1.78 -10.08 -15.46
C PHE A 134 2.30 -11.10 -14.43
N CYS A 135 2.58 -10.68 -13.21
CA CYS A 135 3.14 -11.55 -12.19
C CYS A 135 2.16 -11.78 -11.03
N THR A 136 0.97 -12.30 -11.37
CA THR A 136 -0.11 -12.53 -10.41
C THR A 136 0.24 -13.57 -9.36
N ALA A 137 -0.50 -13.58 -8.24
CA ALA A 137 -0.23 -14.48 -7.12
C ALA A 137 -0.37 -15.96 -7.51
N ARG A 138 -1.39 -16.28 -8.32
CA ARG A 138 -1.71 -17.65 -8.73
C ARG A 138 -1.20 -18.00 -10.12
N GLY A 139 -1.07 -17.02 -11.01
CA GLY A 139 -0.76 -17.26 -12.43
C GLY A 139 0.74 -17.42 -12.72
N CYS A 140 1.60 -16.60 -12.11
CA CYS A 140 3.01 -16.57 -12.51
C CYS A 140 3.91 -17.55 -11.75
N ASN A 141 3.73 -17.74 -10.45
CA ASN A 141 4.55 -18.55 -9.53
C ASN A 141 6.09 -18.34 -9.58
N GLY A 142 6.56 -17.31 -10.27
CA GLY A 142 7.99 -17.00 -10.39
C GLY A 142 8.73 -17.63 -11.57
N THR A 143 8.02 -18.32 -12.50
CA THR A 143 8.63 -19.01 -13.63
C THR A 143 8.09 -18.58 -15.00
N ILE A 144 7.01 -17.78 -15.06
CA ILE A 144 6.25 -17.58 -16.30
C ILE A 144 6.50 -16.19 -16.90
N CYS A 145 6.33 -15.11 -16.11
CA CYS A 145 6.43 -13.76 -16.64
C CYS A 145 7.85 -13.39 -17.07
N GLU A 146 7.96 -12.42 -17.95
CA GLU A 146 9.21 -11.97 -18.55
C GLU A 146 10.28 -11.62 -17.50
N ILE A 147 9.95 -10.78 -16.51
CA ILE A 147 10.93 -10.39 -15.49
C ILE A 147 11.40 -11.61 -14.67
N CYS A 148 10.49 -12.54 -14.32
CA CYS A 148 10.91 -13.76 -13.62
C CYS A 148 11.85 -14.61 -14.44
N LYS A 149 11.63 -14.72 -15.76
CA LYS A 149 12.52 -15.43 -16.69
C LYS A 149 13.85 -14.71 -16.88
N THR A 150 13.84 -13.40 -16.97
CA THR A 150 15.06 -12.58 -17.07
C THR A 150 15.92 -12.69 -15.81
N CYS A 151 15.30 -12.56 -14.61
CA CYS A 151 16.05 -12.69 -13.36
C CYS A 151 16.59 -14.12 -13.13
N TYR A 152 15.84 -15.14 -13.53
CA TYR A 152 16.20 -16.54 -13.32
C TYR A 152 15.87 -17.41 -14.53
N PRO A 153 16.67 -17.35 -15.61
CA PRO A 153 16.38 -18.04 -16.90
C PRO A 153 16.24 -19.57 -16.76
N LYS A 154 16.97 -20.16 -15.83
CA LYS A 154 16.98 -21.62 -15.60
C LYS A 154 16.01 -22.09 -14.51
N ARG A 155 15.16 -21.20 -14.00
CA ARG A 155 14.20 -21.55 -12.92
C ARG A 155 13.02 -22.36 -13.49
N VAL A 156 12.89 -23.59 -13.09
CA VAL A 156 11.76 -24.48 -13.43
C VAL A 156 10.82 -24.73 -12.23
N LYS A 157 11.32 -24.57 -11.00
CA LYS A 157 10.50 -24.79 -9.79
C LYS A 157 9.78 -23.52 -9.34
N PRO A 158 8.50 -23.59 -8.97
CA PRO A 158 7.76 -22.48 -8.40
C PRO A 158 8.42 -21.89 -7.15
N VAL A 159 8.34 -20.57 -7.01
CA VAL A 159 8.82 -19.86 -5.82
C VAL A 159 7.71 -19.80 -4.79
N LYS A 160 7.91 -20.42 -3.63
CA LYS A 160 7.05 -20.23 -2.45
C LYS A 160 7.43 -18.92 -1.78
N THR A 161 6.60 -17.91 -1.92
CA THR A 161 6.82 -16.61 -1.26
C THR A 161 6.25 -16.61 0.15
N LYS A 162 6.97 -16.01 1.09
CA LYS A 162 6.51 -15.77 2.46
C LYS A 162 5.50 -14.61 2.47
N LYS A 163 4.60 -14.62 3.45
CA LYS A 163 3.64 -13.53 3.68
C LYS A 163 4.25 -12.45 4.56
#